data_8c12cc8fd995fb0e1f1b27ffcff5ff56
#
_entry.id   8c12cc8fd995fb0e1f1b27ffcff5ff56
#
_cell.length_a   1.000
_cell.length_b   1.000
_cell.length_c   1.000
_cell.angle_alpha   90.00
_cell.angle_beta   90.00
_cell.angle_gamma   90.00
#
_symmetry.space_group_name_H-M   'P 1'
#
loop_
_entity.id
_entity.type
_entity.pdbx_description
1 polymer ?
#
loop_
_entity_poly.entity_id
_entity_poly.type
_entity_poly.pdbx_seq_one_letter_code
_entity_poly.pdbx_strand_id
1 'polypeptide(L)'
;MNFMGVGIEPIGEMVLLAMENAPEKTESGLLLPEEARDKMTVGKVEAVGPDARSVSVGDRVIFRQFSGTKMEWMGMDYLLIQEEDIQAKVMG
;
A
#
# COMPACT_ATOMS: atom_id res chain seq x y z
N MET A 1 8.88 19.70 10.99
CA MET A 1 8.50 19.12 10.81
C MET A 1 8.51 17.99 10.90
N ASN A 2 8.27 17.51 11.00
CA ASN A 2 8.36 16.43 11.20
C ASN A 2 7.85 15.56 10.59
N PHE A 3 8.06 14.92 9.96
CA PHE A 3 7.44 14.12 9.43
C PHE A 3 7.87 13.04 9.82
N MET A 4 7.26 12.40 10.27
CA MET A 4 7.56 11.30 10.67
C MET A 4 7.57 10.39 9.75
N GLY A 5 7.35 10.28 8.84
CA GLY A 5 7.26 9.27 7.95
C GLY A 5 8.49 8.70 7.50
N VAL A 6 8.48 8.08 6.40
CA VAL A 6 9.61 7.39 5.90
C VAL A 6 10.50 8.28 5.12
N GLY A 7 10.21 9.52 5.01
CA GLY A 7 11.05 10.39 4.25
C GLY A 7 10.69 10.50 2.79
N ILE A 8 9.58 9.92 2.40
CA ILE A 8 9.13 10.01 1.04
C ILE A 8 7.83 10.75 1.03
N GLU A 9 7.70 11.74 0.19
CA GLU A 9 6.48 12.47 0.10
C GLU A 9 5.89 12.23 -1.27
N PRO A 10 4.79 11.54 -1.40
CA PRO A 10 4.21 11.29 -2.70
C PRO A 10 3.74 12.59 -3.34
N ILE A 11 3.58 12.58 -4.62
CA ILE A 11 3.17 13.75 -5.34
C ILE A 11 1.80 13.53 -5.92
N GLY A 12 1.00 14.58 -5.96
CA GLY A 12 -0.32 14.50 -6.56
C GLY A 12 -1.23 13.59 -5.79
N GLU A 13 -1.79 12.61 -6.46
CA GLU A 13 -2.71 11.72 -5.81
C GLU A 13 -2.06 10.44 -5.38
N MET A 14 -0.77 10.37 -5.34
CA MET A 14 -0.12 9.12 -5.00
C MET A 14 -0.14 8.88 -3.50
N VAL A 15 -0.13 7.63 -3.14
CA VAL A 15 -0.19 7.22 -1.74
C VAL A 15 0.90 6.20 -1.54
N LEU A 16 1.63 6.31 -0.47
CA LEU A 16 2.68 5.36 -0.16
C LEU A 16 2.16 4.41 0.90
N LEU A 17 2.19 3.11 0.61
CA LEU A 17 1.67 2.11 1.52
C LEU A 17 2.79 1.20 1.99
N ALA A 18 2.68 0.77 3.22
CA ALA A 18 3.58 -0.24 3.73
C ALA A 18 2.80 -1.53 3.66
N MET A 19 3.41 -2.57 3.14
CA MET A 19 2.71 -3.84 3.02
C MET A 19 2.58 -4.40 4.37
N GLU A 20 1.33 -4.49 4.81
CA GLU A 20 1.14 -4.94 6.08
C GLU A 20 1.36 -6.32 6.27
N ASN A 21 1.15 -7.16 5.43
CA ASN A 21 1.26 -8.45 5.68
C ASN A 21 2.04 -9.10 4.80
N ALA A 22 2.93 -9.46 5.11
CA ALA A 22 3.66 -10.14 4.37
C ALA A 22 3.22 -11.31 4.05
N PRO A 23 3.24 -11.65 3.16
CA PRO A 23 2.59 -12.77 2.73
C PRO A 23 3.27 -13.84 3.08
N GLU A 24 3.48 -14.13 3.65
CA GLU A 24 3.95 -15.15 4.02
C GLU A 24 4.09 -16.09 3.23
N LYS A 25 4.77 -16.56 3.08
CA LYS A 25 4.91 -17.52 2.41
C LYS A 25 4.21 -18.53 2.75
N THR A 26 3.48 -18.98 2.21
CA THR A 26 2.70 -19.93 2.54
C THR A 26 3.46 -21.02 2.65
N GLU A 27 3.13 -21.75 3.35
CA GLU A 27 3.77 -22.88 3.51
C GLU A 27 3.67 -23.67 2.37
N SER A 28 2.77 -23.76 1.71
CA SER A 28 2.69 -24.61 0.58
C SER A 28 3.51 -23.95 -0.42
N GLY A 29 3.65 -22.79 -0.33
CA GLY A 29 4.38 -22.14 -1.27
C GLY A 29 3.86 -22.12 -2.57
N LEU A 30 2.66 -22.51 -2.75
CA LEU A 30 2.12 -22.52 -3.97
C LEU A 30 1.20 -21.47 -4.14
N LEU A 31 1.39 -20.43 -4.65
CA LEU A 31 0.39 -19.51 -4.88
C LEU A 31 -0.04 -19.60 -6.23
N LEU A 32 -1.18 -19.72 -6.57
CA LEU A 32 -1.69 -19.77 -7.91
C LEU A 32 -1.79 -18.41 -8.47
N PRO A 33 -1.12 -18.10 -9.50
CA PRO A 33 -1.09 -16.76 -10.01
C PRO A 33 -2.43 -16.20 -10.34
N GLU A 34 -3.30 -16.98 -10.86
CA GLU A 34 -4.54 -16.42 -11.17
C GLU A 34 -5.27 -16.04 -9.97
N GLU A 35 -5.25 -16.82 -8.96
CA GLU A 35 -5.96 -16.43 -7.79
C GLU A 35 -5.30 -15.27 -7.16
N ALA A 36 -4.01 -15.20 -7.17
CA ALA A 36 -3.37 -14.08 -6.56
C ALA A 36 -3.69 -12.81 -7.24
N ARG A 37 -3.89 -12.86 -8.53
CA ARG A 37 -4.16 -11.66 -9.18
C ARG A 37 -5.45 -11.07 -8.84
N ASP A 38 -6.41 -11.77 -8.47
CA ASP A 38 -7.69 -11.22 -8.17
C ASP A 38 -7.90 -10.97 -6.72
N LYS A 39 -6.89 -11.11 -5.89
CA LYS A 39 -7.14 -10.92 -4.51
C LYS A 39 -6.96 -9.50 -4.07
N MET A 40 -7.65 -9.10 -3.07
CA MET A 40 -7.45 -7.82 -2.45
C MET A 40 -6.47 -7.99 -1.32
N THR A 41 -5.80 -6.93 -0.98
CA THR A 41 -4.85 -7.00 0.09
C THR A 41 -4.93 -5.71 0.88
N VAL A 42 -4.31 -5.66 2.04
CA VAL A 42 -4.41 -4.54 2.93
C VAL A 42 -3.03 -3.93 3.12
N GLY A 43 -2.97 -2.63 3.12
CA GLY A 43 -1.72 -1.93 3.38
C GLY A 43 -1.98 -0.80 4.31
N LYS A 44 -0.92 -0.25 4.89
CA LYS A 44 -1.08 0.85 5.78
C LYS A 44 -0.51 2.09 5.12
N VAL A 45 -1.22 3.19 5.19
CA VAL A 45 -0.82 4.41 4.52
C VAL A 45 0.30 5.05 5.33
N GLU A 46 1.44 5.25 4.69
CA GLU A 46 2.57 5.84 5.35
C GLU A 46 2.76 7.29 4.94
N ALA A 47 2.30 7.66 3.79
CA ALA A 47 2.40 9.04 3.33
C ALA A 47 1.39 9.25 2.22
N VAL A 48 0.94 10.48 2.05
CA VAL A 48 -0.03 10.76 1.01
C VAL A 48 0.39 12.01 0.28
N GLY A 49 0.06 12.10 -0.97
CA GLY A 49 0.32 13.30 -1.74
C GLY A 49 -0.71 14.36 -1.43
N PRO A 50 -0.48 15.57 -1.86
CA PRO A 50 -1.37 16.65 -1.50
C PRO A 50 -2.75 16.53 -2.09
N ASP A 51 -2.90 15.80 -3.18
CA ASP A 51 -4.22 15.66 -3.77
C ASP A 51 -4.91 14.37 -3.37
N ALA A 52 -4.29 13.55 -2.57
CA ALA A 52 -4.93 12.31 -2.14
C ALA A 52 -5.70 12.62 -0.89
N ARG A 53 -6.98 12.92 -1.06
CA ARG A 53 -7.77 13.34 0.05
C ARG A 53 -8.63 12.31 0.65
N SER A 54 -8.77 11.17 0.07
CA SER A 54 -9.64 10.14 0.61
C SER A 54 -9.00 9.33 1.71
N VAL A 55 -7.70 9.39 1.86
CA VAL A 55 -7.03 8.60 2.86
C VAL A 55 -6.05 9.47 3.61
N SER A 56 -5.63 9.03 4.77
CA SER A 56 -4.70 9.77 5.58
C SER A 56 -3.64 8.85 6.13
N VAL A 57 -2.55 9.42 6.56
CA VAL A 57 -1.49 8.61 7.11
C VAL A 57 -2.02 7.85 8.31
N GLY A 58 -1.71 6.58 8.37
CA GLY A 58 -2.20 5.75 9.45
C GLY A 58 -3.40 4.92 9.09
N ASP A 59 -4.07 5.25 7.99
CA ASP A 59 -5.23 4.48 7.61
C ASP A 59 -4.81 3.15 7.05
N ARG A 60 -5.67 2.16 7.19
CA ARG A 60 -5.43 0.89 6.53
C ARG A 60 -6.37 0.84 5.36
N VAL A 61 -5.89 0.45 4.23
CA VAL A 61 -6.68 0.47 3.01
C VAL A 61 -6.62 -0.85 2.31
N ILE A 62 -7.62 -1.10 1.50
CA ILE A 62 -7.73 -2.33 0.76
C ILE A 62 -7.56 -2.01 -0.71
N PHE A 63 -6.74 -2.75 -1.39
CA PHE A 63 -6.50 -2.49 -2.79
C PHE A 63 -6.20 -3.80 -3.48
N ARG A 64 -6.26 -3.82 -4.80
CA ARG A 64 -6.06 -5.02 -5.52
C ARG A 64 -4.62 -5.38 -5.50
N GLN A 65 -4.33 -6.62 -5.27
CA GLN A 65 -2.99 -7.06 -5.23
C GLN A 65 -2.34 -6.74 -6.54
N PHE A 66 -1.16 -6.35 -6.60
CA PHE A 66 -0.44 -5.99 -7.80
C PHE A 66 -0.82 -4.65 -8.38
N SER A 67 -1.62 -3.88 -7.70
CA SER A 67 -1.83 -2.53 -8.13
C SER A 67 -0.64 -1.71 -7.70
N GLY A 68 -0.39 -0.66 -8.33
CA GLY A 68 0.66 0.24 -7.94
C GLY A 68 2.03 -0.28 -8.30
N THR A 69 3.03 0.34 -7.78
CA THR A 69 4.40 -0.03 -8.10
C THR A 69 5.16 -0.28 -6.81
N LYS A 70 5.81 -1.42 -6.73
CA LYS A 70 6.55 -1.72 -5.56
C LYS A 70 7.84 -0.99 -5.53
N MET A 71 8.30 -0.59 -4.38
CA MET A 71 9.56 0.07 -4.28
C MET A 71 10.22 -0.29 -2.97
N GLU A 72 11.52 -0.18 -2.93
CA GLU A 72 12.25 -0.47 -1.73
C GLU A 72 12.92 0.81 -1.26
N TRP A 73 12.81 1.14 -0.01
CA TRP A 73 13.37 2.36 0.49
C TRP A 73 13.92 2.09 1.87
N MET A 74 15.20 2.32 2.06
CA MET A 74 15.81 2.13 3.35
C MET A 74 15.61 0.73 3.89
N GLY A 75 15.66 -0.23 3.02
CA GLY A 75 15.54 -1.61 3.44
C GLY A 75 14.14 -2.10 3.66
N MET A 76 13.15 -1.27 3.42
CA MET A 76 11.78 -1.68 3.60
C MET A 76 11.04 -1.67 2.30
N ASP A 77 10.05 -2.51 2.19
CA ASP A 77 9.28 -2.58 0.96
C ASP A 77 8.03 -1.74 1.08
N TYR A 78 7.81 -0.93 0.09
CA TYR A 78 6.63 -0.09 0.06
C TYR A 78 5.94 -0.21 -1.27
N LEU A 79 4.74 0.30 -1.36
CA LEU A 79 4.00 0.30 -2.60
C LEU A 79 3.52 1.70 -2.85
N LEU A 80 3.74 2.21 -4.05
CA LEU A 80 3.29 3.53 -4.40
C LEU A 80 2.11 3.36 -5.32
N ILE A 81 0.97 3.86 -4.95
CA ILE A 81 -0.25 3.58 -5.67
C ILE A 81 -1.06 4.85 -5.79
N GLN A 82 -1.90 4.94 -6.79
CA GLN A 82 -2.73 6.10 -6.95
C GLN A 82 -3.94 5.98 -6.07
N GLU A 83 -4.43 7.09 -5.58
CA GLU A 83 -5.56 7.05 -4.71
C GLU A 83 -6.72 6.33 -5.35
N GLU A 84 -6.92 6.55 -6.64
CA GLU A 84 -8.08 5.94 -7.27
C GLU A 84 -7.97 4.44 -7.36
N ASP A 85 -6.81 3.86 -7.16
CA ASP A 85 -6.70 2.41 -7.18
C ASP A 85 -6.97 1.80 -5.83
N ILE A 86 -7.15 2.59 -4.80
CA ILE A 86 -7.48 2.07 -3.50
C ILE A 86 -8.96 1.83 -3.49
N GLN A 87 -9.36 0.65 -3.10
CA GLN A 87 -10.75 0.28 -3.21
C GLN A 87 -11.56 0.62 -1.97
N ALA A 88 -10.96 0.60 -0.82
CA ALA A 88 -11.72 0.85 0.41
C ALA A 88 -10.78 1.15 1.56
N LYS A 89 -11.35 1.66 2.63
CA LYS A 89 -10.58 1.89 3.83
C LYS A 89 -11.12 0.98 4.91
N VAL A 90 -10.29 0.51 5.76
CA VAL A 90 -10.72 -0.33 6.85
C VAL A 90 -11.15 0.59 7.97
N MET A 91 -12.37 0.45 8.40
CA MET A 91 -12.88 1.31 9.44
C MET A 91 -12.75 0.61 10.75
N GLY A 92 -12.42 1.22 11.68
CA GLY A 92 -12.35 0.60 12.95
C GLY A 92 -10.99 0.35 13.39
#